data_a8495980a6f8e44d04d58d1a21acf2c3
#
_entry.id   a8495980a6f8e44d04d58d1a21acf2c3
#
_cell.length_a   1.000
_cell.length_b   1.000
_cell.length_c   1.000
_cell.angle_alpha   90.00
_cell.angle_beta   90.00
_cell.angle_gamma   90.00
#
_symmetry.space_group_name_H-M   'P 1'
#
loop_
_entity.id
_entity.type
_entity.pdbx_description
1 polymer ?
#
loop_
_entity_poly.entity_id
_entity_poly.type
_entity_poly.pdbx_seq_one_letter_code
_entity_poly.pdbx_strand_id
1 'polypeptide(L)'
;MFLGIDCGTQGTKVLVLDTESGTVLGEGSASHSLISDHNGRREQDVGQWLNALQQATRDALAQSGVSGQQILGIGVSGQQHGLVLLDAQGEVLRPAKLWCDTESAPENQRLLDYLGGAQGSLQRLGLVIAPGYTVSKLLWTKEQYPQLFERIDKVLLPHDYLNYWLTGRCCTEFGDASGTGYFNVRTREWDLPLLAHIDPSGRLGKALPQLVQAHEAVGVLHPEIARLLDLNPAALVSSGGGDNMMGAIGTGNIQPGLITMSLGSSGTVYAYADEARVSEHESVATFCSSSGGWLPLICTMNLTNATTAIRELFALDIAGFNQTVAEAPIGAEGVLILPFLNGERVPALPDATGSIVGLDSTNLTQANLSRAVVEGTTFGLRYGLDLLRDSGIKSEKIRLIGGGSKSAVWRQIVADIMNTPVICTDHAEAAALGAAIQAAWCWSHADGKAEGLQQLCERCVSLDQNSETHPVVHNVAAYQQVYQRYQAQLRKF
;
A
#
# COMPACT_ATOMS: atom_id res chain seq x y z
N MET A 1 -13.48 12.60 -18.75
CA MET A 1 -12.12 12.60 -18.15
C MET A 1 -12.25 12.46 -16.65
N PHE A 2 -11.25 11.83 -16.01
CA PHE A 2 -11.24 11.56 -14.56
C PHE A 2 -9.90 11.93 -13.98
N LEU A 3 -9.90 12.44 -12.73
CA LEU A 3 -8.69 12.69 -11.97
C LEU A 3 -8.45 11.56 -10.98
N GLY A 4 -7.22 11.05 -10.94
CA GLY A 4 -6.73 10.17 -9.90
C GLY A 4 -5.69 10.91 -9.06
N ILE A 5 -5.92 10.95 -7.76
CA ILE A 5 -5.04 11.59 -6.78
C ILE A 5 -4.43 10.48 -5.92
N ASP A 6 -3.11 10.49 -5.73
CA ASP A 6 -2.42 9.62 -4.78
C ASP A 6 -1.62 10.45 -3.79
N CYS A 7 -2.08 10.51 -2.55
CA CYS A 7 -1.43 11.21 -1.44
C CYS A 7 -0.57 10.22 -0.65
N GLY A 8 0.65 9.99 -1.13
CA GLY A 8 1.62 9.11 -0.49
C GLY A 8 2.44 9.80 0.60
N THR A 9 3.42 9.09 1.15
CA THR A 9 4.28 9.61 2.23
C THR A 9 5.25 10.69 1.77
N GLN A 10 5.75 10.62 0.53
CA GLN A 10 6.76 11.55 0.02
C GLN A 10 6.17 12.73 -0.77
N GLY A 11 4.93 12.61 -1.23
CA GLY A 11 4.29 13.62 -2.05
C GLY A 11 2.91 13.19 -2.53
N THR A 12 2.20 14.13 -3.15
CA THR A 12 0.95 13.88 -3.87
C THR A 12 1.22 13.84 -5.35
N LYS A 13 0.65 12.84 -6.02
CA LYS A 13 0.64 12.68 -7.47
C LYS A 13 -0.79 12.77 -7.98
N VAL A 14 -0.95 13.36 -9.14
CA VAL A 14 -2.25 13.49 -9.81
C VAL A 14 -2.11 13.11 -11.27
N LEU A 15 -3.06 12.39 -11.80
CA LEU A 15 -3.14 12.12 -13.24
C LEU A 15 -4.53 12.40 -13.80
N VAL A 16 -4.56 12.73 -15.09
CA VAL A 16 -5.79 12.88 -15.89
C VAL A 16 -5.95 11.65 -16.77
N LEU A 17 -7.02 10.90 -16.55
CA LEU A 17 -7.35 9.69 -17.32
C LEU A 17 -8.48 9.97 -18.31
N ASP A 18 -8.26 9.64 -19.57
CA ASP A 18 -9.32 9.47 -20.56
C ASP A 18 -9.74 8.00 -20.58
N THR A 19 -10.92 7.71 -20.05
CA THR A 19 -11.43 6.34 -19.99
C THR A 19 -11.99 5.83 -21.32
N GLU A 20 -12.24 6.68 -22.31
CA GLU A 20 -12.66 6.22 -23.65
C GLU A 20 -11.49 5.60 -24.43
N SER A 21 -10.33 6.26 -24.37
CA SER A 21 -9.10 5.73 -24.99
C SER A 21 -8.27 4.83 -24.06
N GLY A 22 -8.53 4.86 -22.74
CA GLY A 22 -7.72 4.19 -21.73
C GLY A 22 -6.36 4.87 -21.46
N THR A 23 -6.21 6.14 -21.85
CA THR A 23 -4.90 6.81 -21.86
C THR A 23 -4.77 7.83 -20.73
N VAL A 24 -3.63 7.84 -20.05
CA VAL A 24 -3.23 8.94 -19.15
C VAL A 24 -2.74 10.10 -20.01
N LEU A 25 -3.43 11.24 -19.93
CA LEU A 25 -3.19 12.42 -20.75
C LEU A 25 -2.19 13.39 -20.13
N GLY A 26 -2.06 13.39 -18.80
CA GLY A 26 -1.14 14.28 -18.09
C GLY A 26 -0.97 13.87 -16.66
N GLU A 27 0.17 14.21 -16.07
CA GLU A 27 0.56 13.90 -14.72
C GLU A 27 1.14 15.14 -14.02
N GLY A 28 0.98 15.21 -12.72
CA GLY A 28 1.60 16.25 -11.89
C GLY A 28 1.99 15.68 -10.54
N SER A 29 2.98 16.28 -9.89
CA SER A 29 3.42 15.84 -8.57
C SER A 29 3.98 16.98 -7.74
N ALA A 30 3.80 16.90 -6.42
CA ALA A 30 4.41 17.81 -5.46
C ALA A 30 4.76 17.06 -4.18
N SER A 31 5.91 17.42 -3.56
CA SER A 31 6.44 16.73 -2.39
C SER A 31 5.82 17.23 -1.07
N HIS A 32 5.89 16.38 -0.05
CA HIS A 32 5.59 16.71 1.35
C HIS A 32 6.83 16.59 2.24
N SER A 33 6.86 17.32 3.33
CA SER A 33 7.85 17.18 4.37
C SER A 33 7.40 16.19 5.44
N LEU A 34 8.35 15.44 5.98
CA LEU A 34 8.13 14.53 7.10
C LEU A 34 8.63 15.16 8.39
N ILE A 35 7.80 15.19 9.43
CA ILE A 35 8.19 15.51 10.80
C ILE A 35 8.63 14.21 11.46
N SER A 36 9.90 14.12 11.84
CA SER A 36 10.47 12.89 12.39
C SER A 36 11.46 13.16 13.51
N ASP A 37 11.61 12.22 14.44
CA ASP A 37 12.63 12.23 15.49
C ASP A 37 13.17 10.82 15.77
N HIS A 38 14.06 10.73 16.76
CA HIS A 38 14.70 9.47 17.16
C HIS A 38 13.79 8.57 18.00
N ASN A 39 12.65 9.06 18.48
CA ASN A 39 11.70 8.28 19.29
C ASN A 39 10.66 7.53 18.44
N GLY A 40 10.80 7.56 17.12
CA GLY A 40 9.89 6.87 16.19
C GLY A 40 8.76 7.74 15.67
N ARG A 41 8.75 9.05 15.99
CA ARG A 41 7.76 10.01 15.48
C ARG A 41 7.85 10.12 13.96
N ARG A 42 6.69 9.95 13.31
CA ARG A 42 6.51 10.14 11.87
C ARG A 42 5.17 10.80 11.63
N GLU A 43 5.18 12.10 11.39
CA GLU A 43 3.99 12.92 11.24
C GLU A 43 4.09 13.84 10.04
N GLN A 44 2.94 14.31 9.55
CA GLN A 44 2.86 15.32 8.49
C GLN A 44 1.79 16.37 8.80
N ASP A 45 2.08 17.60 8.39
CA ASP A 45 1.08 18.66 8.34
C ASP A 45 0.17 18.43 7.13
N VAL A 46 -1.11 18.21 7.40
CA VAL A 46 -2.12 17.96 6.35
C VAL A 46 -2.31 19.15 5.40
N GLY A 47 -1.97 20.37 5.83
CA GLY A 47 -1.95 21.55 4.96
C GLY A 47 -0.97 21.39 3.79
N GLN A 48 0.13 20.67 3.97
CA GLN A 48 1.05 20.34 2.89
C GLN A 48 0.42 19.39 1.86
N TRP A 49 -0.43 18.43 2.31
CA TRP A 49 -1.16 17.57 1.39
C TRP A 49 -2.09 18.36 0.49
N LEU A 50 -2.82 19.32 1.06
CA LEU A 50 -3.75 20.18 0.31
C LEU A 50 -3.00 21.07 -0.70
N ASN A 51 -1.88 21.65 -0.30
CA ASN A 51 -1.04 22.45 -1.19
C ASN A 51 -0.44 21.61 -2.33
N ALA A 52 0.05 20.43 -2.01
CA ALA A 52 0.62 19.50 -2.98
C ALA A 52 -0.46 18.97 -3.96
N LEU A 53 -1.66 18.66 -3.47
CA LEU A 53 -2.80 18.28 -4.30
C LEU A 53 -3.16 19.40 -5.30
N GLN A 54 -3.24 20.64 -4.83
CA GLN A 54 -3.52 21.80 -5.68
C GLN A 54 -2.45 21.99 -6.75
N GLN A 55 -1.16 21.89 -6.38
CA GLN A 55 -0.06 22.03 -7.33
C GLN A 55 -0.07 20.90 -8.36
N ALA A 56 -0.13 19.64 -7.90
CA ALA A 56 -0.13 18.48 -8.77
C ALA A 56 -1.34 18.45 -9.72
N THR A 57 -2.52 18.92 -9.26
CA THR A 57 -3.71 19.04 -10.12
C THR A 57 -3.49 20.07 -11.23
N ARG A 58 -2.95 21.25 -10.91
CA ARG A 58 -2.64 22.26 -11.93
C ARG A 58 -1.65 21.75 -12.97
N ASP A 59 -0.59 21.07 -12.52
CA ASP A 59 0.43 20.53 -13.40
C ASP A 59 -0.12 19.44 -14.32
N ALA A 60 -0.92 18.50 -13.78
CA ALA A 60 -1.57 17.44 -14.56
C ALA A 60 -2.53 18.00 -15.62
N LEU A 61 -3.35 18.99 -15.27
CA LEU A 61 -4.25 19.66 -16.22
C LEU A 61 -3.46 20.41 -17.30
N ALA A 62 -2.42 21.14 -16.92
CA ALA A 62 -1.57 21.86 -17.88
C ALA A 62 -0.88 20.91 -18.85
N GLN A 63 -0.35 19.79 -18.37
CA GLN A 63 0.30 18.78 -19.21
C GLN A 63 -0.69 18.07 -20.14
N SER A 64 -1.90 17.76 -19.64
CA SER A 64 -2.92 17.07 -20.43
C SER A 64 -3.56 17.95 -21.51
N GLY A 65 -3.54 19.27 -21.35
CA GLY A 65 -4.30 20.22 -22.19
C GLY A 65 -5.82 20.12 -21.99
N VAL A 66 -6.29 19.36 -21.01
CA VAL A 66 -7.71 19.17 -20.69
C VAL A 66 -8.20 20.34 -19.80
N SER A 67 -9.35 20.92 -20.15
CA SER A 67 -10.00 21.87 -19.25
C SER A 67 -10.52 21.15 -18.01
N GLY A 68 -10.32 21.73 -16.82
CA GLY A 68 -10.89 21.19 -15.57
C GLY A 68 -12.41 21.04 -15.59
N GLN A 69 -13.09 21.81 -16.47
CA GLN A 69 -14.53 21.68 -16.67
C GLN A 69 -14.96 20.36 -17.36
N GLN A 70 -14.02 19.63 -17.97
CA GLN A 70 -14.25 18.33 -18.59
C GLN A 70 -14.04 17.16 -17.61
N ILE A 71 -13.62 17.43 -16.39
CA ILE A 71 -13.44 16.40 -15.35
C ILE A 71 -14.82 16.03 -14.78
N LEU A 72 -15.20 14.77 -14.93
CA LEU A 72 -16.47 14.20 -14.52
C LEU A 72 -16.42 13.57 -13.13
N GLY A 73 -15.24 13.10 -12.73
CA GLY A 73 -15.05 12.47 -11.43
C GLY A 73 -13.61 12.53 -10.94
N ILE A 74 -13.46 12.42 -9.62
CA ILE A 74 -12.20 12.49 -8.87
C ILE A 74 -12.13 11.29 -7.94
N GLY A 75 -11.03 10.55 -7.97
CA GLY A 75 -10.73 9.48 -7.04
C GLY A 75 -9.50 9.82 -6.19
N VAL A 76 -9.53 9.41 -4.93
CA VAL A 76 -8.44 9.66 -3.98
C VAL A 76 -7.88 8.34 -3.47
N SER A 77 -6.59 8.16 -3.67
CA SER A 77 -5.74 7.21 -2.99
C SER A 77 -4.99 7.92 -1.87
N GLY A 78 -4.88 7.31 -0.70
CA GLY A 78 -4.11 7.87 0.40
C GLY A 78 -3.26 6.83 1.10
N GLN A 79 -2.12 7.26 1.68
CA GLN A 79 -1.30 6.40 2.52
C GLN A 79 -2.14 5.83 3.66
N GLN A 80 -2.05 4.50 3.88
CA GLN A 80 -2.91 3.78 4.80
C GLN A 80 -2.62 4.10 6.28
N HIS A 81 -3.59 3.83 7.15
CA HIS A 81 -3.46 3.80 8.61
C HIS A 81 -3.18 5.16 9.27
N GLY A 82 -2.99 6.24 8.52
CA GLY A 82 -2.74 7.57 9.06
C GLY A 82 -3.89 8.03 9.97
N LEU A 83 -3.59 8.82 10.99
CA LEU A 83 -4.59 9.37 11.91
C LEU A 83 -4.71 10.88 11.73
N VAL A 84 -5.84 11.33 11.20
CA VAL A 84 -6.24 12.74 11.12
C VAL A 84 -7.40 12.99 12.08
N LEU A 85 -7.26 13.97 12.95
CA LEU A 85 -8.25 14.32 13.98
C LEU A 85 -8.77 15.73 13.74
N LEU A 86 -10.10 15.87 13.67
CA LEU A 86 -10.74 17.18 13.53
C LEU A 86 -11.62 17.49 14.76
N ASP A 87 -11.75 18.78 15.05
CA ASP A 87 -12.73 19.27 16.01
C ASP A 87 -14.12 19.53 15.34
N ALA A 88 -15.08 20.01 16.15
CA ALA A 88 -16.44 20.28 15.69
C ALA A 88 -16.53 21.39 14.63
N GLN A 89 -15.51 22.24 14.51
CA GLN A 89 -15.40 23.26 13.47
C GLN A 89 -14.76 22.72 12.18
N GLY A 90 -14.27 21.48 12.21
CA GLY A 90 -13.55 20.86 11.09
C GLY A 90 -12.07 21.22 11.05
N GLU A 91 -11.55 21.87 12.10
CA GLU A 91 -10.15 22.24 12.21
C GLU A 91 -9.29 21.04 12.63
N VAL A 92 -8.12 20.90 12.01
CA VAL A 92 -7.18 19.81 12.29
C VAL A 92 -6.52 20.05 13.67
N LEU A 93 -6.70 19.10 14.57
CA LEU A 93 -6.25 19.21 15.96
C LEU A 93 -4.73 19.08 16.13
N ARG A 94 -4.07 18.34 15.22
CA ARG A 94 -2.60 18.14 15.24
C ARG A 94 -2.12 17.56 13.90
N PRO A 95 -0.80 17.54 13.63
CA PRO A 95 -0.24 16.84 12.48
C PRO A 95 -0.69 15.37 12.46
N ALA A 96 -0.92 14.84 11.25
CA ALA A 96 -1.33 13.46 11.07
C ALA A 96 -0.20 12.50 11.45
N LYS A 97 -0.49 11.51 12.33
CA LYS A 97 0.45 10.41 12.61
C LYS A 97 0.35 9.37 11.50
N LEU A 98 1.51 9.02 10.92
CA LEU A 98 1.57 8.17 9.73
C LEU A 98 1.67 6.68 10.06
N TRP A 99 1.55 5.85 9.04
CA TRP A 99 1.65 4.39 9.11
C TRP A 99 3.02 3.87 9.61
N CYS A 100 4.08 4.65 9.39
CA CYS A 100 5.44 4.33 9.81
C CYS A 100 5.83 4.94 11.18
N ASP A 101 4.87 5.58 11.87
CA ASP A 101 5.06 6.08 13.23
C ASP A 101 5.07 4.90 14.21
N THR A 102 6.05 4.86 15.11
CA THR A 102 6.23 3.79 16.10
C THR A 102 6.15 4.26 17.54
N GLU A 103 5.88 5.55 17.77
CA GLU A 103 5.74 6.10 19.14
C GLU A 103 4.63 5.39 19.94
N SER A 104 3.59 4.89 19.25
CA SER A 104 2.44 4.19 19.86
C SER A 104 2.67 2.69 20.09
N ALA A 105 3.91 2.20 20.05
CA ALA A 105 4.21 0.79 20.27
C ALA A 105 3.79 0.28 21.68
N PRO A 106 3.99 1.02 22.80
CA PRO A 106 3.50 0.60 24.10
C PRO A 106 1.96 0.48 24.17
N GLU A 107 1.25 1.42 23.53
CA GLU A 107 -0.21 1.43 23.47
C GLU A 107 -0.72 0.25 22.62
N ASN A 108 -0.05 -0.02 21.51
CA ASN A 108 -0.35 -1.18 20.67
C ASN A 108 -0.25 -2.49 21.45
N GLN A 109 0.80 -2.67 22.27
CA GLN A 109 0.95 -3.87 23.08
C GLN A 109 -0.21 -4.05 24.07
N ARG A 110 -0.64 -2.99 24.74
CA ARG A 110 -1.78 -3.03 25.67
C ARG A 110 -3.10 -3.36 24.97
N LEU A 111 -3.30 -2.85 23.75
CA LEU A 111 -4.46 -3.20 22.94
C LEU A 111 -4.41 -4.67 22.48
N LEU A 112 -3.23 -5.16 22.10
CA LEU A 112 -3.05 -6.59 21.80
C LEU A 112 -3.35 -7.47 23.01
N ASP A 113 -2.88 -7.10 24.21
CA ASP A 113 -3.16 -7.83 25.45
C ASP A 113 -4.67 -7.85 25.73
N TYR A 114 -5.37 -6.73 25.54
CA TYR A 114 -6.84 -6.67 25.64
C TYR A 114 -7.55 -7.56 24.64
N LEU A 115 -7.03 -7.66 23.42
CA LEU A 115 -7.59 -8.53 22.37
C LEU A 115 -7.29 -10.03 22.58
N GLY A 116 -6.41 -10.39 23.51
CA GLY A 116 -5.95 -11.77 23.71
C GLY A 116 -4.74 -12.15 22.84
N GLY A 117 -3.88 -11.17 22.56
CA GLY A 117 -2.68 -11.32 21.74
C GLY A 117 -2.96 -11.33 20.23
N ALA A 118 -1.96 -11.73 19.46
CA ALA A 118 -2.05 -11.79 18.00
C ALA A 118 -3.22 -12.69 17.53
N GLN A 119 -3.40 -13.85 18.13
CA GLN A 119 -4.48 -14.76 17.77
C GLN A 119 -5.86 -14.18 18.07
N GLY A 120 -6.03 -13.51 19.20
CA GLY A 120 -7.29 -12.82 19.53
C GLY A 120 -7.58 -11.67 18.57
N SER A 121 -6.56 -10.91 18.16
CA SER A 121 -6.68 -9.88 17.12
C SER A 121 -7.13 -10.47 15.77
N LEU A 122 -6.48 -11.55 15.30
CA LEU A 122 -6.87 -12.26 14.07
C LEU A 122 -8.31 -12.78 14.13
N GLN A 123 -8.70 -13.40 15.24
CA GLN A 123 -10.05 -13.94 15.41
C GLN A 123 -11.11 -12.83 15.38
N ARG A 124 -10.83 -11.69 16.01
CA ARG A 124 -11.80 -10.60 16.17
C ARG A 124 -11.85 -9.68 14.97
N LEU A 125 -10.69 -9.27 14.44
CA LEU A 125 -10.58 -8.24 13.41
C LEU A 125 -10.24 -8.80 12.01
N GLY A 126 -9.63 -9.98 11.95
CA GLY A 126 -9.11 -10.58 10.72
C GLY A 126 -7.68 -10.15 10.35
N LEU A 127 -7.01 -9.43 11.26
CA LEU A 127 -5.61 -9.01 11.14
C LEU A 127 -5.02 -8.78 12.55
N VAL A 128 -3.70 -8.70 12.64
CA VAL A 128 -3.01 -8.32 13.88
C VAL A 128 -2.74 -6.82 13.85
N ILE A 129 -3.22 -6.10 14.88
CA ILE A 129 -2.94 -4.67 15.00
C ILE A 129 -1.46 -4.41 15.24
N ALA A 130 -0.94 -3.35 14.64
CA ALA A 130 0.45 -2.92 14.72
C ALA A 130 0.56 -1.47 15.20
N PRO A 131 1.73 -1.02 15.69
CA PRO A 131 1.92 0.37 16.13
C PRO A 131 1.54 1.41 15.06
N GLY A 132 1.79 1.08 13.79
CA GLY A 132 1.43 1.93 12.67
C GLY A 132 -0.07 2.02 12.37
N TYR A 133 -0.94 1.23 13.01
CA TYR A 133 -2.38 1.29 12.78
C TYR A 133 -3.05 2.41 13.57
N THR A 134 -4.18 2.87 13.08
CA THR A 134 -4.92 4.03 13.61
C THR A 134 -5.33 3.85 15.07
N VAL A 135 -5.74 2.64 15.46
CA VAL A 135 -6.19 2.30 16.82
C VAL A 135 -5.13 2.59 17.89
N SER A 136 -3.88 2.25 17.63
CA SER A 136 -2.76 2.43 18.55
C SER A 136 -2.48 3.92 18.78
N LYS A 137 -2.57 4.70 17.71
CA LYS A 137 -2.39 6.17 17.72
C LYS A 137 -3.53 6.89 18.45
N LEU A 138 -4.76 6.34 18.41
CA LEU A 138 -5.88 6.89 19.19
C LEU A 138 -5.65 6.76 20.68
N LEU A 139 -5.22 5.58 21.16
CA LEU A 139 -4.90 5.38 22.58
C LEU A 139 -3.71 6.24 22.99
N TRP A 140 -2.65 6.28 22.20
CA TRP A 140 -1.51 7.17 22.41
C TRP A 140 -1.94 8.64 22.50
N THR A 141 -2.81 9.10 21.60
CA THR A 141 -3.29 10.49 21.60
C THR A 141 -4.07 10.80 22.87
N LYS A 142 -4.91 9.87 23.35
CA LYS A 142 -5.65 10.02 24.60
C LYS A 142 -4.72 10.24 25.80
N GLU A 143 -3.63 9.50 25.85
CA GLU A 143 -2.71 9.55 26.99
C GLU A 143 -1.74 10.73 26.92
N GLN A 144 -1.22 11.04 25.75
CA GLN A 144 -0.25 12.14 25.59
C GLN A 144 -0.92 13.51 25.48
N TYR A 145 -2.15 13.57 24.96
CA TYR A 145 -2.88 14.82 24.69
C TYR A 145 -4.35 14.74 25.13
N PRO A 146 -4.63 14.51 26.44
CA PRO A 146 -6.00 14.27 26.92
C PRO A 146 -6.96 15.43 26.62
N GLN A 147 -6.49 16.68 26.72
CA GLN A 147 -7.32 17.86 26.44
C GLN A 147 -7.66 17.97 24.93
N LEU A 148 -6.74 17.60 24.06
CA LEU A 148 -6.99 17.53 22.62
C LEU A 148 -7.97 16.39 22.31
N PHE A 149 -7.76 15.25 22.95
CA PHE A 149 -8.62 14.08 22.77
C PHE A 149 -10.09 14.38 23.10
N GLU A 150 -10.36 15.21 24.11
CA GLU A 150 -11.70 15.67 24.47
C GLU A 150 -12.39 16.51 23.36
N ARG A 151 -11.62 17.09 22.46
CA ARG A 151 -12.12 17.94 21.37
C ARG A 151 -12.38 17.17 20.06
N ILE A 152 -12.05 15.88 20.01
CA ILE A 152 -12.22 15.08 18.80
C ILE A 152 -13.71 15.00 18.43
N ASP A 153 -14.04 15.44 17.23
CA ASP A 153 -15.36 15.32 16.59
C ASP A 153 -15.33 14.36 15.38
N LYS A 154 -14.18 14.28 14.68
CA LYS A 154 -13.99 13.35 13.56
C LYS A 154 -12.63 12.64 13.64
N VAL A 155 -12.66 11.35 13.34
CA VAL A 155 -11.48 10.47 13.21
C VAL A 155 -11.43 10.00 11.76
N LEU A 156 -10.44 10.45 11.01
CA LEU A 156 -10.33 10.21 9.57
C LEU A 156 -8.98 9.56 9.22
N LEU A 157 -8.99 8.78 8.16
CA LEU A 157 -7.79 8.34 7.45
C LEU A 157 -7.31 9.43 6.47
N PRO A 158 -6.10 9.36 5.92
CA PRO A 158 -5.62 10.37 4.98
C PRO A 158 -6.52 10.57 3.77
N HIS A 159 -7.00 9.49 3.10
CA HIS A 159 -7.90 9.64 1.97
C HIS A 159 -9.28 10.15 2.39
N ASP A 160 -9.80 9.74 3.56
CA ASP A 160 -11.06 10.26 4.11
C ASP A 160 -11.00 11.78 4.32
N TYR A 161 -9.85 12.26 4.86
CA TYR A 161 -9.64 13.69 5.08
C TYR A 161 -9.63 14.47 3.77
N LEU A 162 -8.98 13.95 2.73
CA LEU A 162 -8.99 14.58 1.41
C LEU A 162 -10.38 14.56 0.79
N ASN A 163 -11.11 13.45 0.90
CA ASN A 163 -12.51 13.36 0.46
C ASN A 163 -13.43 14.34 1.24
N TYR A 164 -13.19 14.46 2.57
CA TYR A 164 -13.89 15.44 3.40
C TYR A 164 -13.60 16.88 2.95
N TRP A 165 -12.33 17.21 2.67
CA TRP A 165 -11.95 18.53 2.16
C TRP A 165 -12.58 18.81 0.79
N LEU A 166 -12.63 17.82 -0.09
CA LEU A 166 -13.21 17.95 -1.43
C LEU A 166 -14.75 18.14 -1.41
N THR A 167 -15.46 17.51 -0.45
CA THR A 167 -16.93 17.36 -0.50
C THR A 167 -17.68 17.90 0.72
N GLY A 168 -17.00 18.08 1.85
CA GLY A 168 -17.61 18.32 3.17
C GLY A 168 -18.25 17.07 3.80
N ARG A 169 -18.16 15.88 3.19
CA ARG A 169 -18.78 14.65 3.67
C ARG A 169 -17.77 13.75 4.39
N CYS A 170 -18.15 13.26 5.57
CA CYS A 170 -17.33 12.38 6.39
C CYS A 170 -17.69 10.91 6.10
N CYS A 171 -16.99 10.31 5.15
CA CYS A 171 -17.20 8.94 4.70
C CYS A 171 -15.87 8.21 4.57
N THR A 172 -15.91 6.88 4.65
CA THR A 172 -14.78 5.97 4.35
C THR A 172 -15.29 4.70 3.68
N GLU A 173 -14.46 4.03 2.91
CA GLU A 173 -14.81 2.76 2.29
C GLU A 173 -14.14 1.58 3.03
N PHE A 174 -14.61 0.35 2.78
CA PHE A 174 -14.21 -0.83 3.54
C PHE A 174 -12.73 -1.18 3.42
N GLY A 175 -12.08 -0.88 2.27
CA GLY A 175 -10.69 -1.21 2.01
C GLY A 175 -9.76 -0.52 3.00
N ASP A 176 -9.79 0.82 3.03
CA ASP A 176 -8.94 1.58 3.94
C ASP A 176 -9.43 1.51 5.41
N ALA A 177 -10.77 1.49 5.63
CA ALA A 177 -11.33 1.27 6.96
C ALA A 177 -10.79 -0.01 7.63
N SER A 178 -10.57 -1.07 6.86
CA SER A 178 -10.02 -2.33 7.36
C SER A 178 -8.61 -2.21 7.93
N GLY A 179 -7.86 -1.18 7.53
CA GLY A 179 -6.53 -0.86 8.06
C GLY A 179 -6.52 -0.04 9.35
N THR A 180 -7.68 0.32 9.91
CA THR A 180 -7.75 1.14 11.12
C THR A 180 -7.37 0.39 12.40
N GLY A 181 -7.59 -0.94 12.43
CA GLY A 181 -7.41 -1.76 13.62
C GLY A 181 -8.61 -1.75 14.58
N TYR A 182 -9.73 -1.13 14.20
CA TYR A 182 -11.03 -1.21 14.89
C TYR A 182 -12.18 -1.48 13.92
N PHE A 183 -11.90 -2.26 12.88
CA PHE A 183 -12.85 -2.69 11.85
C PHE A 183 -12.77 -4.21 11.70
N ASN A 184 -13.92 -4.88 11.68
CA ASN A 184 -13.97 -6.32 11.45
C ASN A 184 -14.10 -6.60 9.94
N VAL A 185 -13.06 -7.16 9.33
CA VAL A 185 -13.00 -7.40 7.89
C VAL A 185 -14.00 -8.45 7.40
N ARG A 186 -14.54 -9.33 8.29
CA ARG A 186 -15.51 -10.35 7.91
C ARG A 186 -16.92 -9.79 7.84
N THR A 187 -17.31 -8.99 8.86
CA THR A 187 -18.66 -8.38 8.94
C THR A 187 -18.74 -7.03 8.23
N ARG A 188 -17.58 -6.40 7.95
CA ARG A 188 -17.46 -5.05 7.40
C ARG A 188 -18.13 -3.99 8.27
N GLU A 189 -17.89 -4.09 9.57
CA GLU A 189 -18.45 -3.23 10.59
C GLU A 189 -17.36 -2.70 11.53
N TRP A 190 -17.62 -1.54 12.14
CA TRP A 190 -16.75 -1.01 13.18
C TRP A 190 -16.80 -1.87 14.46
N ASP A 191 -15.66 -2.13 15.05
CA ASP A 191 -15.55 -2.77 16.37
C ASP A 191 -15.73 -1.72 17.48
N LEU A 192 -16.98 -1.32 17.71
CA LEU A 192 -17.31 -0.34 18.74
C LEU A 192 -16.90 -0.75 20.16
N PRO A 193 -16.95 -2.05 20.57
CA PRO A 193 -16.43 -2.45 21.88
C PRO A 193 -14.94 -2.19 22.08
N LEU A 194 -14.10 -2.32 21.03
CA LEU A 194 -12.68 -1.95 21.11
C LEU A 194 -12.51 -0.45 21.31
N LEU A 195 -13.27 0.37 20.59
CA LEU A 195 -13.25 1.82 20.76
C LEU A 195 -13.77 2.24 22.14
N ALA A 196 -14.78 1.55 22.69
CA ALA A 196 -15.29 1.78 24.04
C ALA A 196 -14.26 1.41 25.13
N HIS A 197 -13.36 0.46 24.86
CA HIS A 197 -12.22 0.18 25.74
C HIS A 197 -11.25 1.38 25.80
N ILE A 198 -11.04 2.04 24.66
CA ILE A 198 -10.22 3.27 24.60
C ILE A 198 -10.97 4.44 25.25
N ASP A 199 -12.23 4.66 24.85
CA ASP A 199 -13.08 5.76 25.33
C ASP A 199 -14.47 5.26 25.76
N PRO A 200 -14.66 4.99 27.06
CA PRO A 200 -15.95 4.51 27.60
C PRO A 200 -17.12 5.50 27.43
N SER A 201 -16.87 6.76 27.11
CA SER A 201 -17.92 7.76 26.85
C SER A 201 -18.71 7.47 25.56
N GLY A 202 -18.18 6.62 24.67
CA GLY A 202 -18.77 6.30 23.37
C GLY A 202 -18.63 7.43 22.34
N ARG A 203 -17.86 8.47 22.62
CA ARG A 203 -17.64 9.60 21.71
C ARG A 203 -16.88 9.19 20.46
N LEU A 204 -15.85 8.34 20.59
CA LEU A 204 -15.08 7.85 19.43
C LEU A 204 -15.98 7.15 18.41
N GLY A 205 -16.96 6.33 18.86
CA GLY A 205 -17.89 5.67 17.94
C GLY A 205 -18.76 6.64 17.13
N LYS A 206 -19.03 7.84 17.68
CA LYS A 206 -19.78 8.90 16.98
C LYS A 206 -18.90 9.74 16.05
N ALA A 207 -17.59 9.75 16.30
CA ALA A 207 -16.60 10.47 15.52
C ALA A 207 -16.16 9.73 14.26
N LEU A 208 -16.58 8.46 14.08
CA LEU A 208 -16.21 7.66 12.91
C LEU A 208 -16.94 8.13 11.64
N PRO A 209 -16.29 8.02 10.46
CA PRO A 209 -16.91 8.30 9.18
C PRO A 209 -17.99 7.25 8.87
N GLN A 210 -18.95 7.66 8.02
CA GLN A 210 -19.96 6.75 7.47
C GLN A 210 -19.26 5.76 6.52
N LEU A 211 -19.52 4.46 6.70
CA LEU A 211 -19.06 3.41 5.79
C LEU A 211 -19.87 3.46 4.49
N VAL A 212 -19.18 3.45 3.36
CA VAL A 212 -19.76 3.44 2.00
C VAL A 212 -19.21 2.28 1.18
N GLN A 213 -19.96 1.87 0.15
CA GLN A 213 -19.50 0.84 -0.79
C GLN A 213 -18.42 1.41 -1.72
N ALA A 214 -17.56 0.54 -2.24
CA ALA A 214 -16.46 0.91 -3.11
C ALA A 214 -16.88 1.63 -4.42
N HIS A 215 -18.11 1.38 -4.90
CA HIS A 215 -18.68 2.02 -6.11
C HIS A 215 -19.55 3.24 -5.82
N GLU A 216 -19.74 3.60 -4.55
CA GLU A 216 -20.54 4.77 -4.17
C GLU A 216 -19.72 6.06 -4.25
N ALA A 217 -20.32 7.11 -4.78
CA ALA A 217 -19.75 8.43 -4.71
C ALA A 217 -19.96 9.04 -3.33
N VAL A 218 -18.93 9.65 -2.77
CA VAL A 218 -19.01 10.41 -1.51
C VAL A 218 -19.90 11.66 -1.69
N GLY A 219 -19.78 12.32 -2.83
CA GLY A 219 -20.56 13.52 -3.16
C GLY A 219 -20.05 14.20 -4.41
N VAL A 220 -20.45 15.45 -4.59
CA VAL A 220 -19.90 16.36 -5.61
C VAL A 220 -18.88 17.30 -4.95
N LEU A 221 -18.02 17.91 -5.75
CA LEU A 221 -17.07 18.92 -5.27
C LEU A 221 -17.78 20.06 -4.53
N HIS A 222 -17.21 20.44 -3.39
CA HIS A 222 -17.64 21.68 -2.72
C HIS A 222 -17.38 22.88 -3.65
N PRO A 223 -18.34 23.84 -3.79
CA PRO A 223 -18.21 24.92 -4.77
C PRO A 223 -16.97 25.80 -4.63
N GLU A 224 -16.46 25.96 -3.42
CA GLU A 224 -15.22 26.72 -3.18
C GLU A 224 -13.99 25.95 -3.64
N ILE A 225 -13.97 24.64 -3.44
CA ILE A 225 -12.87 23.76 -3.87
C ILE A 225 -12.89 23.64 -5.41
N ALA A 226 -14.06 23.52 -6.01
CA ALA A 226 -14.20 23.52 -7.47
C ALA A 226 -13.60 24.79 -8.10
N ARG A 227 -13.86 25.97 -7.51
CA ARG A 227 -13.26 27.24 -7.94
C ARG A 227 -11.75 27.30 -7.71
N LEU A 228 -11.29 26.81 -6.54
CA LEU A 228 -9.87 26.80 -6.16
C LEU A 228 -9.01 25.94 -7.11
N LEU A 229 -9.56 24.79 -7.53
CA LEU A 229 -8.90 23.84 -8.42
C LEU A 229 -9.22 24.07 -9.91
N ASP A 230 -10.08 25.04 -10.25
CA ASP A 230 -10.62 25.27 -11.59
C ASP A 230 -11.23 24.01 -12.23
N LEU A 231 -12.03 23.26 -11.43
CA LEU A 231 -12.65 22.00 -11.82
C LEU A 231 -14.16 22.17 -12.00
N ASN A 232 -14.77 21.20 -12.68
CA ASN A 232 -16.23 21.11 -12.82
C ASN A 232 -16.88 20.95 -11.45
N PRO A 233 -17.77 21.89 -11.01
CA PRO A 233 -18.43 21.78 -9.72
C PRO A 233 -19.39 20.58 -9.61
N ALA A 234 -19.78 19.98 -10.73
CA ALA A 234 -20.59 18.76 -10.77
C ALA A 234 -19.76 17.47 -10.79
N ALA A 235 -18.42 17.57 -10.74
CA ALA A 235 -17.57 16.40 -10.69
C ALA A 235 -17.87 15.58 -9.42
N LEU A 236 -18.09 14.27 -9.60
CA LEU A 236 -18.28 13.34 -8.50
C LEU A 236 -16.94 13.01 -7.82
N VAL A 237 -16.96 12.88 -6.50
CA VAL A 237 -15.83 12.33 -5.75
C VAL A 237 -16.17 10.90 -5.38
N SER A 238 -15.33 9.94 -5.78
CA SER A 238 -15.55 8.53 -5.48
C SER A 238 -15.23 8.21 -4.01
N SER A 239 -15.59 7.00 -3.58
CA SER A 239 -15.26 6.52 -2.22
C SER A 239 -13.76 6.63 -1.90
N GLY A 240 -12.89 6.50 -2.90
CA GLY A 240 -11.44 6.48 -2.69
C GLY A 240 -10.95 5.20 -2.05
N GLY A 241 -9.77 5.24 -1.42
CA GLY A 241 -9.24 4.12 -0.67
C GLY A 241 -7.77 4.26 -0.31
N GLY A 242 -7.22 3.24 0.37
CA GLY A 242 -5.81 3.15 0.68
C GLY A 242 -4.95 2.88 -0.56
N ASP A 243 -3.69 3.26 -0.51
CA ASP A 243 -2.75 3.19 -1.63
C ASP A 243 -2.60 1.77 -2.23
N ASN A 244 -2.54 0.73 -1.39
CA ASN A 244 -2.47 -0.65 -1.87
C ASN A 244 -3.78 -1.09 -2.53
N MET A 245 -4.94 -0.67 -2.03
CA MET A 245 -6.26 -0.96 -2.59
C MET A 245 -6.45 -0.28 -3.94
N MET A 246 -6.04 0.99 -4.04
CA MET A 246 -6.06 1.72 -5.31
C MET A 246 -5.01 1.16 -6.27
N GLY A 247 -3.83 0.80 -5.77
CA GLY A 247 -2.81 0.09 -6.55
C GLY A 247 -3.30 -1.25 -7.12
N ALA A 248 -4.16 -1.97 -6.39
CA ALA A 248 -4.79 -3.18 -6.89
C ALA A 248 -5.70 -2.89 -8.11
N ILE A 249 -6.53 -1.85 -8.03
CA ILE A 249 -7.36 -1.42 -9.18
C ILE A 249 -6.47 -0.97 -10.34
N GLY A 250 -5.47 -0.12 -10.08
CA GLY A 250 -4.57 0.41 -11.11
C GLY A 250 -3.63 -0.62 -11.74
N THR A 251 -3.51 -1.79 -11.13
CA THR A 251 -2.86 -2.96 -11.75
C THR A 251 -3.87 -3.98 -12.29
N GLY A 252 -5.19 -3.73 -12.20
CA GLY A 252 -6.25 -4.64 -12.59
C GLY A 252 -6.34 -5.90 -11.72
N ASN A 253 -5.83 -5.85 -10.50
CA ASN A 253 -5.91 -6.95 -9.53
C ASN A 253 -7.25 -6.88 -8.76
N ILE A 254 -8.33 -7.19 -9.47
CA ILE A 254 -9.72 -7.09 -9.02
C ILE A 254 -10.48 -8.40 -9.14
N GLN A 255 -9.79 -9.49 -9.42
CA GLN A 255 -10.33 -10.85 -9.53
C GLN A 255 -9.26 -11.88 -9.14
N PRO A 256 -9.66 -13.08 -8.68
CA PRO A 256 -8.73 -14.12 -8.24
C PRO A 256 -7.74 -14.55 -9.34
N GLY A 257 -6.55 -14.97 -8.94
CA GLY A 257 -5.49 -15.51 -9.82
C GLY A 257 -4.38 -14.49 -10.14
N LEU A 258 -4.65 -13.20 -9.99
CA LEU A 258 -3.66 -12.15 -10.19
C LEU A 258 -3.04 -11.71 -8.86
N ILE A 259 -1.71 -11.61 -8.85
CA ILE A 259 -0.93 -11.05 -7.73
C ILE A 259 -0.36 -9.70 -8.18
N THR A 260 -0.41 -8.71 -7.33
CA THR A 260 0.44 -7.51 -7.48
C THR A 260 1.60 -7.59 -6.50
N MET A 261 2.81 -7.37 -7.00
CA MET A 261 4.04 -7.38 -6.21
C MET A 261 4.79 -6.08 -6.45
N SER A 262 5.01 -5.32 -5.39
CA SER A 262 5.78 -4.07 -5.45
C SER A 262 7.22 -4.29 -5.06
N LEU A 263 8.15 -3.89 -5.91
CA LEU A 263 9.59 -3.88 -5.66
C LEU A 263 10.06 -2.44 -5.34
N GLY A 264 9.56 -1.91 -4.23
CA GLY A 264 9.90 -0.60 -3.69
C GLY A 264 11.00 -0.67 -2.61
N SER A 265 11.17 0.38 -1.79
CA SER A 265 12.08 0.36 -0.62
C SER A 265 11.72 -0.77 0.35
N SER A 266 10.44 -0.95 0.59
CA SER A 266 9.81 -2.14 1.16
C SER A 266 9.09 -2.90 0.04
N GLY A 267 8.77 -4.18 0.27
CA GLY A 267 8.04 -4.99 -0.68
C GLY A 267 6.62 -5.28 -0.21
N THR A 268 5.65 -5.22 -1.12
CA THR A 268 4.29 -5.68 -0.82
C THR A 268 3.88 -6.76 -1.82
N VAL A 269 3.10 -7.74 -1.33
CA VAL A 269 2.46 -8.74 -2.16
C VAL A 269 1.00 -8.81 -1.75
N TYR A 270 0.10 -8.61 -2.68
CA TYR A 270 -1.34 -8.65 -2.40
C TYR A 270 -2.13 -9.23 -3.57
N ALA A 271 -3.28 -9.76 -3.25
CA ALA A 271 -4.17 -10.41 -4.20
C ALA A 271 -5.64 -10.14 -3.86
N TYR A 272 -6.45 -10.03 -4.90
CA TYR A 272 -7.90 -9.99 -4.72
C TYR A 272 -8.45 -11.36 -4.31
N ALA A 273 -9.44 -11.36 -3.41
CA ALA A 273 -10.22 -12.53 -3.02
C ALA A 273 -11.72 -12.18 -2.96
N ASP A 274 -12.57 -13.13 -3.36
CA ASP A 274 -14.04 -12.98 -3.34
C ASP A 274 -14.63 -13.13 -1.94
N GLU A 275 -13.86 -13.68 -0.99
CA GLU A 275 -14.28 -13.92 0.38
C GLU A 275 -13.16 -13.59 1.37
N ALA A 276 -13.50 -13.37 2.63
CA ALA A 276 -12.55 -13.08 3.70
C ALA A 276 -11.68 -14.30 4.01
N ARG A 277 -10.54 -14.41 3.32
CA ARG A 277 -9.55 -15.47 3.57
C ARG A 277 -8.57 -15.03 4.65
N VAL A 278 -9.06 -15.05 5.88
CA VAL A 278 -8.25 -14.69 7.04
C VAL A 278 -7.21 -15.77 7.30
N SER A 279 -5.95 -15.38 7.21
CA SER A 279 -4.80 -16.24 7.50
C SER A 279 -4.69 -16.53 9.00
N GLU A 280 -4.16 -17.69 9.35
CA GLU A 280 -3.74 -17.99 10.73
C GLU A 280 -2.39 -17.36 11.09
N HIS A 281 -1.68 -16.84 10.09
CA HIS A 281 -0.37 -16.21 10.25
C HIS A 281 -0.50 -14.71 10.52
N GLU A 282 0.14 -14.24 11.57
CA GLU A 282 0.16 -12.84 12.00
C GLU A 282 0.76 -11.87 10.97
N SER A 283 1.64 -12.36 10.09
CA SER A 283 2.27 -11.57 9.04
C SER A 283 1.35 -11.24 7.86
N VAL A 284 0.16 -11.84 7.79
CA VAL A 284 -0.81 -11.59 6.71
C VAL A 284 -1.90 -10.67 7.23
N ALA A 285 -2.05 -9.51 6.61
CA ALA A 285 -3.19 -8.62 6.86
C ALA A 285 -4.30 -8.90 5.84
N THR A 286 -5.46 -9.34 6.31
CA THR A 286 -6.63 -9.54 5.45
C THR A 286 -7.44 -8.25 5.39
N PHE A 287 -7.08 -7.35 4.47
CA PHE A 287 -7.86 -6.14 4.23
C PHE A 287 -9.08 -6.40 3.35
N CYS A 288 -10.04 -5.49 3.36
CA CYS A 288 -11.01 -5.40 2.29
C CYS A 288 -10.38 -4.75 1.05
N SER A 289 -10.95 -5.00 -0.12
CA SER A 289 -10.56 -4.36 -1.38
C SER A 289 -11.49 -3.19 -1.70
N SER A 290 -10.95 -2.09 -2.20
CA SER A 290 -11.74 -0.98 -2.74
C SER A 290 -12.40 -1.30 -4.11
N SER A 291 -12.44 -2.59 -4.48
CA SER A 291 -13.21 -3.14 -5.61
C SER A 291 -14.39 -4.02 -5.18
N GLY A 292 -14.66 -4.14 -3.88
CA GLY A 292 -15.81 -4.83 -3.31
C GLY A 292 -15.52 -6.18 -2.65
N GLY A 293 -14.37 -6.82 -2.91
CA GLY A 293 -13.92 -8.05 -2.28
C GLY A 293 -12.97 -7.82 -1.10
N TRP A 294 -11.97 -8.69 -0.97
CA TRP A 294 -10.89 -8.61 0.01
C TRP A 294 -9.53 -8.53 -0.67
N LEU A 295 -8.54 -8.04 0.05
CA LEU A 295 -7.18 -7.86 -0.42
C LEU A 295 -6.18 -8.36 0.65
N PRO A 296 -6.04 -9.67 0.86
CA PRO A 296 -4.98 -10.19 1.71
C PRO A 296 -3.62 -9.71 1.20
N LEU A 297 -2.82 -9.20 2.14
CA LEU A 297 -1.58 -8.47 1.87
C LEU A 297 -0.48 -8.89 2.84
N ILE A 298 0.74 -8.97 2.33
CA ILE A 298 1.96 -8.98 3.13
C ILE A 298 2.84 -7.80 2.77
N CYS A 299 3.62 -7.33 3.73
CA CYS A 299 4.58 -6.24 3.54
C CYS A 299 5.91 -6.57 4.21
N THR A 300 7.00 -6.66 3.43
CA THR A 300 8.36 -6.77 3.94
C THR A 300 8.97 -5.40 4.20
N MET A 301 9.90 -5.30 5.14
CA MET A 301 10.58 -4.03 5.44
C MET A 301 11.82 -3.79 4.57
N ASN A 302 12.46 -4.85 4.12
CA ASN A 302 13.75 -4.78 3.47
C ASN A 302 13.69 -5.33 2.04
N LEU A 303 13.73 -4.43 1.05
CA LEU A 303 13.77 -4.80 -0.36
C LEU A 303 14.80 -3.95 -1.12
N THR A 304 14.43 -2.88 -1.84
CA THR A 304 15.42 -2.09 -2.58
C THR A 304 16.33 -1.27 -1.66
N ASN A 305 15.94 -0.99 -0.42
CA ASN A 305 16.86 -0.42 0.57
C ASN A 305 18.06 -1.35 0.84
N ALA A 306 17.83 -2.66 0.95
CA ALA A 306 18.90 -3.63 1.16
C ALA A 306 19.77 -3.79 -0.09
N THR A 307 19.17 -3.86 -1.28
CA THR A 307 19.96 -3.93 -2.54
C THR A 307 20.72 -2.63 -2.79
N THR A 308 20.17 -1.47 -2.42
CA THR A 308 20.84 -0.17 -2.49
C THR A 308 22.06 -0.13 -1.58
N ALA A 309 21.95 -0.63 -0.35
CA ALA A 309 23.08 -0.68 0.58
C ALA A 309 24.26 -1.49 0.03
N ILE A 310 24.01 -2.65 -0.58
CA ILE A 310 25.08 -3.44 -1.23
C ILE A 310 25.61 -2.73 -2.48
N ARG A 311 24.74 -2.14 -3.30
CA ARG A 311 25.14 -1.38 -4.49
C ARG A 311 26.08 -0.22 -4.13
N GLU A 312 25.74 0.54 -3.08
CA GLU A 312 26.52 1.68 -2.60
C GLU A 312 27.85 1.24 -1.98
N LEU A 313 27.87 0.11 -1.26
CA LEU A 313 29.11 -0.48 -0.71
C LEU A 313 30.15 -0.72 -1.81
N PHE A 314 29.70 -1.07 -3.00
CA PHE A 314 30.57 -1.29 -4.16
C PHE A 314 30.67 -0.10 -5.11
N ALA A 315 30.09 1.05 -4.77
CA ALA A 315 30.06 2.26 -5.60
C ALA A 315 29.54 2.01 -7.03
N LEU A 316 28.54 1.12 -7.18
CA LEU A 316 27.95 0.79 -8.48
C LEU A 316 26.79 1.73 -8.80
N ASP A 317 26.64 2.08 -10.08
CA ASP A 317 25.39 2.58 -10.59
C ASP A 317 24.37 1.42 -10.79
N ILE A 318 23.13 1.76 -11.20
CA ILE A 318 22.07 0.75 -11.37
C ILE A 318 22.42 -0.24 -12.50
N ALA A 319 23.01 0.24 -13.59
CA ALA A 319 23.38 -0.61 -14.72
C ALA A 319 24.49 -1.59 -14.35
N GLY A 320 25.53 -1.11 -13.69
CA GLY A 320 26.65 -1.92 -13.18
C GLY A 320 26.18 -2.94 -12.13
N PHE A 321 25.27 -2.55 -11.23
CA PHE A 321 24.69 -3.48 -10.26
C PHE A 321 23.92 -4.60 -10.96
N ASN A 322 23.07 -4.28 -11.94
CA ASN A 322 22.32 -5.29 -12.70
C ASN A 322 23.24 -6.25 -13.45
N GLN A 323 24.32 -5.73 -14.06
CA GLN A 323 25.33 -6.57 -14.71
C GLN A 323 26.00 -7.50 -13.71
N THR A 324 26.44 -6.97 -12.58
CA THR A 324 27.10 -7.74 -11.51
C THR A 324 26.19 -8.84 -10.96
N VAL A 325 24.89 -8.56 -10.78
CA VAL A 325 23.90 -9.58 -10.40
C VAL A 325 23.80 -10.69 -11.46
N ALA A 326 23.84 -10.35 -12.75
CA ALA A 326 23.75 -11.32 -13.83
C ALA A 326 25.01 -12.24 -13.96
N GLU A 327 26.17 -11.76 -13.53
CA GLU A 327 27.44 -12.50 -13.60
C GLU A 327 27.52 -13.68 -12.61
N ALA A 328 26.87 -13.57 -11.45
CA ALA A 328 26.88 -14.62 -10.46
C ALA A 328 25.88 -15.74 -10.80
N PRO A 329 26.19 -17.00 -10.49
CA PRO A 329 25.25 -18.11 -10.68
C PRO A 329 24.10 -18.06 -9.68
N ILE A 330 23.03 -18.82 -9.97
CA ILE A 330 21.90 -19.01 -9.04
C ILE A 330 22.41 -19.52 -7.69
N GLY A 331 21.94 -18.89 -6.60
CA GLY A 331 22.37 -19.20 -5.24
C GLY A 331 23.74 -18.65 -4.88
N ALA A 332 24.32 -17.76 -5.72
CA ALA A 332 25.53 -16.98 -5.44
C ALA A 332 26.68 -17.84 -4.86
N GLU A 333 26.95 -19.01 -5.44
CA GLU A 333 27.94 -19.96 -4.99
C GLU A 333 27.86 -20.34 -3.50
N GLY A 334 26.64 -20.35 -2.97
CA GLY A 334 26.37 -20.69 -1.58
C GLY A 334 26.25 -19.51 -0.64
N VAL A 335 26.52 -18.29 -1.08
CA VAL A 335 26.28 -17.09 -0.28
C VAL A 335 24.77 -16.82 -0.19
N LEU A 336 24.28 -16.58 1.01
CA LEU A 336 22.90 -16.23 1.28
C LEU A 336 22.84 -14.99 2.18
N ILE A 337 22.04 -14.01 1.81
CA ILE A 337 21.78 -12.80 2.61
C ILE A 337 20.36 -12.87 3.15
N LEU A 338 20.24 -12.73 4.49
CA LEU A 338 18.98 -12.44 5.17
C LEU A 338 18.98 -10.93 5.45
N PRO A 339 18.16 -10.17 4.69
CA PRO A 339 18.32 -8.70 4.61
C PRO A 339 17.59 -7.95 5.72
N PHE A 340 17.55 -8.44 6.94
CA PHE A 340 16.75 -7.90 8.05
C PHE A 340 17.41 -6.68 8.72
N LEU A 341 17.78 -5.68 7.91
CA LEU A 341 18.59 -4.53 8.35
C LEU A 341 17.92 -3.68 9.43
N ASN A 342 16.57 -3.65 9.47
CA ASN A 342 15.79 -2.88 10.44
C ASN A 342 14.68 -3.76 11.07
N GLY A 343 15.01 -5.01 11.37
CA GLY A 343 13.99 -6.01 11.65
C GLY A 343 13.25 -6.45 10.38
N GLU A 344 12.28 -7.34 10.51
CA GLU A 344 11.42 -7.77 9.40
C GLU A 344 9.99 -8.00 9.89
N ARG A 345 9.02 -7.81 8.98
CA ARG A 345 7.59 -8.09 9.21
C ARG A 345 7.17 -9.45 8.67
N VAL A 346 7.84 -9.90 7.61
CA VAL A 346 7.52 -11.16 6.92
C VAL A 346 8.80 -11.93 6.62
N PRO A 347 9.16 -12.90 7.48
CA PRO A 347 8.48 -13.32 8.72
C PRO A 347 8.49 -12.24 9.82
N ALA A 348 7.64 -12.42 10.85
CA ALA A 348 7.55 -11.49 11.99
C ALA A 348 8.79 -11.60 12.89
N LEU A 349 9.81 -10.85 12.57
CA LEU A 349 11.13 -10.79 13.22
C LEU A 349 11.52 -9.33 13.50
N PRO A 350 10.81 -8.60 14.38
CA PRO A 350 10.98 -7.16 14.56
C PRO A 350 12.39 -6.77 15.08
N ASP A 351 13.04 -7.65 15.82
CA ASP A 351 14.36 -7.40 16.43
C ASP A 351 15.51 -8.08 15.66
N ALA A 352 15.23 -8.70 14.51
CA ALA A 352 16.26 -9.35 13.71
C ALA A 352 17.21 -8.33 13.08
N THR A 353 18.45 -8.79 12.83
CA THR A 353 19.47 -8.04 12.11
C THR A 353 19.89 -8.77 10.84
N GLY A 354 20.38 -8.01 9.85
CA GLY A 354 20.87 -8.58 8.59
C GLY A 354 22.01 -9.58 8.82
N SER A 355 22.01 -10.66 8.06
CA SER A 355 23.01 -11.71 8.17
C SER A 355 23.48 -12.17 6.79
N ILE A 356 24.78 -12.45 6.66
CA ILE A 356 25.38 -13.06 5.48
C ILE A 356 25.93 -14.43 5.91
N VAL A 357 25.49 -15.50 5.27
CA VAL A 357 25.89 -16.87 5.60
C VAL A 357 26.46 -17.59 4.38
N GLY A 358 27.28 -18.61 4.61
CA GLY A 358 27.87 -19.42 3.55
C GLY A 358 29.09 -18.81 2.87
N LEU A 359 29.67 -17.75 3.45
CA LEU A 359 30.90 -17.15 2.94
C LEU A 359 32.12 -18.04 3.20
N ASP A 360 32.98 -18.12 2.19
CA ASP A 360 34.34 -18.67 2.29
C ASP A 360 35.33 -17.82 1.47
N SER A 361 36.60 -18.25 1.38
CA SER A 361 37.65 -17.49 0.68
C SER A 361 37.49 -17.47 -0.85
N THR A 362 36.61 -18.28 -1.42
CA THR A 362 36.44 -18.42 -2.88
C THR A 362 35.20 -17.70 -3.40
N ASN A 363 34.16 -17.59 -2.57
CA ASN A 363 32.84 -17.03 -2.98
C ASN A 363 32.59 -15.60 -2.48
N LEU A 364 33.49 -15.01 -1.69
CA LEU A 364 33.38 -13.61 -1.25
C LEU A 364 33.76 -12.68 -2.41
N THR A 365 32.81 -12.52 -3.33
CA THR A 365 32.94 -11.67 -4.53
C THR A 365 31.84 -10.63 -4.60
N GLN A 366 32.09 -9.52 -5.33
CA GLN A 366 31.11 -8.49 -5.60
C GLN A 366 29.85 -9.08 -6.28
N ALA A 367 30.05 -9.97 -7.26
CA ALA A 367 28.97 -10.60 -8.01
C ALA A 367 28.07 -11.45 -7.09
N ASN A 368 28.67 -12.30 -6.25
CA ASN A 368 27.92 -13.15 -5.34
C ASN A 368 27.14 -12.34 -4.28
N LEU A 369 27.73 -11.29 -3.69
CA LEU A 369 27.04 -10.45 -2.72
C LEU A 369 25.91 -9.66 -3.36
N SER A 370 26.10 -9.13 -4.59
CA SER A 370 25.07 -8.42 -5.34
C SER A 370 23.90 -9.35 -5.69
N ARG A 371 24.17 -10.57 -6.10
CA ARG A 371 23.11 -11.54 -6.39
C ARG A 371 22.43 -12.03 -5.12
N ALA A 372 23.18 -12.36 -4.09
CA ALA A 372 22.65 -12.89 -2.84
C ALA A 372 21.67 -11.90 -2.16
N VAL A 373 21.89 -10.58 -2.25
CA VAL A 373 20.94 -9.61 -1.69
C VAL A 373 19.66 -9.54 -2.50
N VAL A 374 19.72 -9.61 -3.83
CA VAL A 374 18.52 -9.65 -4.69
C VAL A 374 17.72 -10.93 -4.45
N GLU A 375 18.40 -12.08 -4.37
CA GLU A 375 17.77 -13.37 -4.07
C GLU A 375 17.17 -13.38 -2.66
N GLY A 376 17.90 -12.92 -1.65
CA GLY A 376 17.46 -12.91 -0.25
C GLY A 376 16.24 -12.04 -0.02
N THR A 377 16.19 -10.84 -0.62
CA THR A 377 15.01 -9.98 -0.58
C THR A 377 13.81 -10.61 -1.31
N THR A 378 14.07 -11.26 -2.46
CA THR A 378 13.02 -11.94 -3.24
C THR A 378 12.49 -13.18 -2.50
N PHE A 379 13.34 -13.90 -1.73
CA PHE A 379 12.88 -15.00 -0.87
C PHE A 379 11.97 -14.53 0.26
N GLY A 380 12.19 -13.34 0.80
CA GLY A 380 11.24 -12.71 1.75
C GLY A 380 9.85 -12.54 1.13
N LEU A 381 9.77 -12.03 -0.10
CA LEU A 381 8.51 -11.92 -0.84
C LEU A 381 7.91 -13.30 -1.15
N ARG A 382 8.74 -14.31 -1.50
CA ARG A 382 8.28 -15.68 -1.71
C ARG A 382 7.70 -16.29 -0.45
N TYR A 383 8.34 -16.09 0.69
CA TYR A 383 7.80 -16.54 1.98
C TYR A 383 6.41 -15.94 2.23
N GLY A 384 6.25 -14.64 2.02
CA GLY A 384 4.95 -13.99 2.12
C GLY A 384 3.92 -14.50 1.11
N LEU A 385 4.31 -14.72 -0.16
CA LEU A 385 3.42 -15.30 -1.16
C LEU A 385 2.99 -16.73 -0.81
N ASP A 386 3.87 -17.51 -0.21
CA ASP A 386 3.51 -18.87 0.25
C ASP A 386 2.47 -18.82 1.39
N LEU A 387 2.57 -17.86 2.34
CA LEU A 387 1.53 -17.65 3.35
C LEU A 387 0.17 -17.29 2.73
N LEU A 388 0.16 -16.48 1.65
CA LEU A 388 -1.08 -16.18 0.92
C LEU A 388 -1.61 -17.44 0.21
N ARG A 389 -0.75 -18.24 -0.41
CA ARG A 389 -1.13 -19.50 -1.06
C ARG A 389 -1.70 -20.52 -0.05
N ASP A 390 -1.12 -20.61 1.13
CA ASP A 390 -1.60 -21.47 2.22
C ASP A 390 -3.00 -21.05 2.69
N SER A 391 -3.34 -19.75 2.58
CA SER A 391 -4.68 -19.22 2.82
C SER A 391 -5.65 -19.43 1.64
N GLY A 392 -5.23 -20.16 0.59
CA GLY A 392 -6.03 -20.49 -0.59
C GLY A 392 -6.03 -19.43 -1.70
N ILE A 393 -5.11 -18.47 -1.65
CA ILE A 393 -4.95 -17.48 -2.73
C ILE A 393 -4.26 -18.15 -3.93
N LYS A 394 -4.86 -18.00 -5.11
CA LYS A 394 -4.27 -18.45 -6.37
C LYS A 394 -3.26 -17.43 -6.88
N SER A 395 -2.16 -17.92 -7.45
CA SER A 395 -1.08 -17.11 -8.01
C SER A 395 -0.78 -17.60 -9.43
N GLU A 396 -1.55 -17.13 -10.40
CA GLU A 396 -1.45 -17.55 -11.82
C GLU A 396 -0.56 -16.59 -12.62
N LYS A 397 -0.59 -15.29 -12.27
CA LYS A 397 0.23 -14.23 -12.87
C LYS A 397 0.62 -13.21 -11.80
N ILE A 398 1.78 -12.58 -11.97
CA ILE A 398 2.24 -11.49 -11.11
C ILE A 398 2.40 -10.23 -11.94
N ARG A 399 1.79 -9.14 -11.50
CA ARG A 399 2.07 -7.78 -11.99
C ARG A 399 3.09 -7.11 -11.08
N LEU A 400 4.23 -6.74 -11.66
CA LEU A 400 5.31 -6.08 -10.94
C LEU A 400 5.20 -4.57 -11.09
N ILE A 401 5.33 -3.88 -9.96
CA ILE A 401 5.43 -2.42 -9.86
C ILE A 401 6.63 -2.03 -9.00
N GLY A 402 6.92 -0.73 -8.94
CA GLY A 402 8.03 -0.19 -8.15
C GLY A 402 9.36 -0.17 -8.90
N GLY A 403 10.37 0.50 -8.30
CA GLY A 403 11.66 0.76 -8.97
C GLY A 403 12.45 -0.49 -9.38
N GLY A 404 12.39 -1.55 -8.56
CA GLY A 404 13.09 -2.81 -8.82
C GLY A 404 12.55 -3.57 -10.04
N SER A 405 11.27 -3.38 -10.40
CA SER A 405 10.65 -4.02 -11.56
C SER A 405 11.27 -3.61 -12.90
N LYS A 406 11.99 -2.48 -12.94
CA LYS A 406 12.70 -2.00 -14.14
C LYS A 406 13.92 -2.86 -14.49
N SER A 407 14.43 -3.66 -13.55
CA SER A 407 15.58 -4.54 -13.75
C SER A 407 15.16 -5.87 -14.40
N ALA A 408 15.59 -6.11 -15.64
CA ALA A 408 15.29 -7.36 -16.35
C ALA A 408 15.83 -8.60 -15.63
N VAL A 409 17.03 -8.51 -15.05
CA VAL A 409 17.61 -9.61 -14.28
C VAL A 409 16.80 -9.89 -13.02
N TRP A 410 16.30 -8.86 -12.33
CA TRP A 410 15.47 -9.07 -11.15
C TRP A 410 14.08 -9.63 -11.51
N ARG A 411 13.48 -9.19 -12.62
CA ARG A 411 12.23 -9.79 -13.12
C ARG A 411 12.38 -11.30 -13.36
N GLN A 412 13.49 -11.72 -13.98
CA GLN A 412 13.75 -13.15 -14.19
C GLN A 412 13.92 -13.89 -12.85
N ILE A 413 14.67 -13.34 -11.91
CA ILE A 413 14.83 -13.91 -10.56
C ILE A 413 13.46 -14.05 -9.86
N VAL A 414 12.60 -13.03 -9.95
CA VAL A 414 11.23 -13.09 -9.40
C VAL A 414 10.41 -14.18 -10.07
N ALA A 415 10.38 -14.24 -11.41
CA ALA A 415 9.63 -15.26 -12.15
C ALA A 415 10.05 -16.67 -11.75
N ASP A 416 11.37 -16.91 -11.68
CA ASP A 416 11.94 -18.21 -11.34
C ASP A 416 11.69 -18.59 -9.87
N ILE A 417 11.92 -17.67 -8.93
CA ILE A 417 11.68 -17.90 -7.49
C ILE A 417 10.20 -18.11 -7.19
N MET A 418 9.31 -17.34 -7.78
CA MET A 418 7.86 -17.46 -7.55
C MET A 418 7.24 -18.63 -8.35
N ASN A 419 7.95 -19.15 -9.33
CA ASN A 419 7.45 -20.11 -10.34
C ASN A 419 6.13 -19.61 -10.97
N THR A 420 6.12 -18.35 -11.36
CA THR A 420 4.91 -17.68 -11.87
C THR A 420 5.33 -16.63 -12.90
N PRO A 421 4.65 -16.52 -14.05
CA PRO A 421 4.91 -15.47 -15.03
C PRO A 421 4.74 -14.07 -14.42
N VAL A 422 5.62 -13.15 -14.77
CA VAL A 422 5.58 -11.77 -14.32
C VAL A 422 5.49 -10.81 -15.50
N ILE A 423 4.81 -9.65 -15.30
CA ILE A 423 4.72 -8.58 -16.27
C ILE A 423 4.62 -7.24 -15.53
N CYS A 424 5.18 -6.17 -16.08
CA CYS A 424 5.07 -4.83 -15.51
C CYS A 424 3.88 -4.07 -16.09
N THR A 425 3.35 -3.10 -15.31
CA THR A 425 2.44 -2.09 -15.84
C THR A 425 3.24 -1.00 -16.57
N ASP A 426 2.69 -0.41 -17.64
CA ASP A 426 3.31 0.71 -18.35
C ASP A 426 3.38 1.96 -17.45
N HIS A 427 2.34 2.20 -16.65
CA HIS A 427 2.27 3.33 -15.74
C HIS A 427 2.88 2.99 -14.38
N ALA A 428 3.79 3.86 -13.92
CA ALA A 428 4.44 3.71 -12.62
C ALA A 428 3.49 4.05 -11.45
N GLU A 429 2.51 4.93 -11.70
CA GLU A 429 1.62 5.50 -10.68
C GLU A 429 0.32 4.69 -10.56
N ALA A 430 0.44 3.42 -10.20
CA ALA A 430 -0.69 2.49 -10.13
C ALA A 430 -1.80 2.96 -9.17
N ALA A 431 -1.46 3.57 -8.03
CA ALA A 431 -2.43 4.02 -7.05
C ALA A 431 -3.27 5.20 -7.58
N ALA A 432 -2.63 6.19 -8.21
CA ALA A 432 -3.35 7.30 -8.85
C ALA A 432 -4.21 6.81 -10.04
N LEU A 433 -3.70 5.87 -10.85
CA LEU A 433 -4.46 5.27 -11.94
C LEU A 433 -5.69 4.51 -11.40
N GLY A 434 -5.52 3.72 -10.36
CA GLY A 434 -6.61 3.01 -9.71
C GLY A 434 -7.69 3.93 -9.15
N ALA A 435 -7.27 5.05 -8.56
CA ALA A 435 -8.19 6.09 -8.07
C ALA A 435 -9.01 6.73 -9.20
N ALA A 436 -8.39 7.03 -10.36
CA ALA A 436 -9.10 7.55 -11.54
C ALA A 436 -10.08 6.53 -12.13
N ILE A 437 -9.68 5.26 -12.20
CA ILE A 437 -10.54 4.16 -12.67
C ILE A 437 -11.73 3.98 -11.71
N GLN A 438 -11.52 4.01 -10.39
CA GLN A 438 -12.61 3.95 -9.42
C GLN A 438 -13.57 5.14 -9.56
N ALA A 439 -13.04 6.34 -9.78
CA ALA A 439 -13.88 7.53 -10.01
C ALA A 439 -14.76 7.36 -11.24
N ALA A 440 -14.23 6.78 -12.33
CA ALA A 440 -14.99 6.47 -13.52
C ALA A 440 -16.09 5.42 -13.27
N TRP A 441 -15.75 4.41 -12.48
CA TRP A 441 -16.71 3.37 -12.07
C TRP A 441 -17.86 3.95 -11.23
N CYS A 442 -17.55 4.75 -10.22
CA CYS A 442 -18.56 5.46 -9.41
C CYS A 442 -19.44 6.37 -10.25
N TRP A 443 -18.83 7.14 -11.18
CA TRP A 443 -19.56 8.02 -12.07
C TRP A 443 -20.50 7.24 -13.00
N SER A 444 -20.03 6.13 -13.58
CA SER A 444 -20.85 5.27 -14.45
C SER A 444 -22.07 4.71 -13.71
N HIS A 445 -21.90 4.30 -12.45
CA HIS A 445 -23.00 3.85 -11.59
C HIS A 445 -24.03 4.97 -11.33
N ALA A 446 -23.54 6.17 -11.00
CA ALA A 446 -24.40 7.32 -10.72
C ALA A 446 -25.17 7.82 -11.97
N ASP A 447 -24.55 7.72 -13.16
CA ASP A 447 -25.15 8.12 -14.45
C ASP A 447 -26.07 7.03 -15.07
N GLY A 448 -26.24 5.90 -14.37
CA GLY A 448 -27.08 4.80 -14.86
C GLY A 448 -26.45 4.01 -16.02
N LYS A 449 -25.20 4.23 -16.33
CA LYS A 449 -24.41 3.46 -17.30
C LYS A 449 -23.87 2.21 -16.60
N ALA A 450 -24.13 1.04 -17.14
CA ALA A 450 -23.76 -0.23 -16.49
C ALA A 450 -22.30 -0.66 -16.79
N GLU A 451 -21.35 0.28 -16.93
CA GLU A 451 -19.95 -0.09 -17.16
C GLU A 451 -19.29 -0.55 -15.86
N GLY A 452 -18.89 -1.83 -15.84
CA GLY A 452 -18.28 -2.46 -14.68
C GLY A 452 -16.80 -2.10 -14.51
N LEU A 453 -16.29 -2.24 -13.27
CA LEU A 453 -14.89 -2.01 -12.94
C LEU A 453 -13.93 -2.86 -13.78
N GLN A 454 -14.31 -4.10 -14.10
CA GLN A 454 -13.49 -5.00 -14.93
C GLN A 454 -13.26 -4.42 -16.33
N GLN A 455 -14.30 -3.93 -16.99
CA GLN A 455 -14.20 -3.35 -18.34
C GLN A 455 -13.32 -2.09 -18.34
N LEU A 456 -13.44 -1.26 -17.31
CA LEU A 456 -12.59 -0.10 -17.12
C LEU A 456 -11.12 -0.48 -16.91
N CYS A 457 -10.85 -1.48 -16.07
CA CYS A 457 -9.48 -1.98 -15.88
C CYS A 457 -8.89 -2.60 -17.17
N GLU A 458 -9.65 -3.39 -17.90
CA GLU A 458 -9.21 -3.99 -19.17
C GLU A 458 -8.83 -2.93 -20.21
N ARG A 459 -9.49 -1.77 -20.21
CA ARG A 459 -9.22 -0.67 -21.13
C ARG A 459 -8.12 0.27 -20.66
N CYS A 460 -8.07 0.56 -19.34
CA CYS A 460 -7.21 1.62 -18.80
C CYS A 460 -5.89 1.10 -18.21
N VAL A 461 -5.77 -0.20 -17.91
CA VAL A 461 -4.54 -0.77 -17.36
C VAL A 461 -3.71 -1.36 -18.49
N SER A 462 -2.73 -0.60 -18.97
CA SER A 462 -1.79 -1.07 -19.97
C SER A 462 -0.59 -1.80 -19.36
N LEU A 463 -0.09 -2.82 -20.08
CA LEU A 463 1.01 -3.67 -19.66
C LEU A 463 2.17 -3.58 -20.66
N ASP A 464 3.38 -3.40 -20.14
CA ASP A 464 4.60 -3.46 -20.92
C ASP A 464 4.87 -4.91 -21.38
N GLN A 465 4.43 -5.22 -22.59
CA GLN A 465 4.60 -6.55 -23.19
C GLN A 465 6.07 -6.97 -23.30
N ASN A 466 7.00 -6.01 -23.40
CA ASN A 466 8.42 -6.29 -23.44
C ASN A 466 9.00 -6.72 -22.10
N SER A 467 8.27 -6.49 -21.03
CA SER A 467 8.64 -6.88 -19.67
C SER A 467 8.17 -8.29 -19.32
N GLU A 468 7.32 -8.92 -20.13
CA GLU A 468 6.77 -10.25 -19.83
C GLU A 468 7.91 -11.26 -19.68
N THR A 469 7.94 -11.94 -18.54
CA THR A 469 9.03 -12.85 -18.18
C THR A 469 8.44 -14.12 -17.60
N HIS A 470 8.81 -15.24 -18.20
CA HIS A 470 8.35 -16.58 -17.79
C HIS A 470 9.39 -17.28 -16.92
N PRO A 471 8.96 -18.12 -15.96
CA PRO A 471 9.86 -18.94 -15.18
C PRO A 471 10.56 -19.99 -16.08
N VAL A 472 11.85 -20.20 -15.82
CA VAL A 472 12.66 -21.19 -16.52
C VAL A 472 12.75 -22.45 -15.65
N VAL A 473 12.26 -23.58 -16.14
CA VAL A 473 12.06 -24.82 -15.36
C VAL A 473 13.31 -25.25 -14.56
N HIS A 474 14.49 -25.22 -15.17
CA HIS A 474 15.72 -25.62 -14.46
C HIS A 474 16.13 -24.59 -13.39
N ASN A 475 15.86 -23.29 -13.61
CA ASN A 475 16.11 -22.24 -12.61
C ASN A 475 15.17 -22.40 -11.42
N VAL A 476 13.89 -22.68 -11.67
CA VAL A 476 12.88 -22.94 -10.61
C VAL A 476 13.36 -24.08 -9.70
N ALA A 477 13.85 -25.17 -10.27
CA ALA A 477 14.35 -26.31 -9.50
C ALA A 477 15.59 -25.93 -8.67
N ALA A 478 16.51 -25.16 -9.24
CA ALA A 478 17.70 -24.66 -8.54
C ALA A 478 17.29 -23.70 -7.38
N TYR A 479 16.40 -22.75 -7.64
CA TYR A 479 15.92 -21.82 -6.61
C TYR A 479 15.14 -22.50 -5.49
N GLN A 480 14.43 -23.61 -5.77
CA GLN A 480 13.77 -24.37 -4.73
C GLN A 480 14.77 -24.90 -3.68
N GLN A 481 15.97 -25.32 -4.11
CA GLN A 481 17.02 -25.77 -3.18
C GLN A 481 17.59 -24.58 -2.37
N VAL A 482 17.82 -23.44 -3.01
CA VAL A 482 18.30 -22.23 -2.31
C VAL A 482 17.24 -21.73 -1.32
N TYR A 483 15.97 -21.75 -1.69
CA TYR A 483 14.87 -21.34 -0.81
C TYR A 483 14.73 -22.25 0.43
N GLN A 484 14.91 -23.55 0.28
CA GLN A 484 14.95 -24.46 1.44
C GLN A 484 16.08 -24.09 2.41
N ARG A 485 17.24 -23.68 1.89
CA ARG A 485 18.35 -23.18 2.73
C ARG A 485 17.97 -21.85 3.42
N TYR A 486 17.31 -20.94 2.70
CA TYR A 486 16.77 -19.70 3.28
C TYR A 486 15.81 -20.01 4.44
N GLN A 487 14.83 -20.87 4.23
CA GLN A 487 13.88 -21.29 5.27
C GLN A 487 14.58 -21.96 6.48
N ALA A 488 15.64 -22.74 6.24
CA ALA A 488 16.41 -23.33 7.32
C ALA A 488 17.18 -22.29 8.16
N GLN A 489 17.60 -21.17 7.55
CA GLN A 489 18.22 -20.07 8.31
C GLN A 489 17.18 -19.29 9.10
N LEU A 490 15.96 -19.08 8.56
CA LEU A 490 14.88 -18.39 9.29
C LEU A 490 14.55 -19.07 10.63
N ARG A 491 14.67 -20.38 10.72
CA ARG A 491 14.40 -21.14 11.96
C ARG A 491 15.43 -20.90 13.08
N LYS A 492 16.48 -20.14 12.81
CA LYS A 492 17.51 -19.80 13.81
C LYS A 492 17.24 -18.46 14.52
N PHE A 493 16.29 -17.69 14.01
CA PHE A 493 15.77 -16.49 14.62
C PHE A 493 14.57 -16.82 15.52
#